data_c97cbd04ef98d5a9fe3cf75e9e4ab767
#
_entry.id   c97cbd04ef98d5a9fe3cf75e9e4ab767
#
_cell.length_a   1.000
_cell.length_b   1.000
_cell.length_c   1.000
_cell.angle_alpha   90.00
_cell.angle_beta   90.00
_cell.angle_gamma   90.00
#
_symmetry.space_group_name_H-M   'P 1'
#
loop_
_entity.id
_entity.type
_entity.pdbx_description
1 polymer ?
#
loop_
_entity_poly.entity_id
_entity_poly.type
_entity_poly.pdbx_seq_one_letter_code
_entity_poly.pdbx_strand_id
1 'polypeptide(L)'
;YPEFLPENGTIGFVAPSFGCSIEPYHTAFLNAQKKFTGLGHRLELGPNCYASEGIGISNTPEACGAELTEYYCSDKNDILISCGGGELMCEILDKVDFDRIRVTKPKWYMGFSDNTNMTFLLATLCDTASIYGPCAAAFGMEPWHESLWDAYHLLRGEKSSIEGYALWEKEGKKDEEHPLEPYNVTEEKKLMVCLPEKQKNNVQYKPLVQPAEELQEDHAGKTAWRLHGLSGQPAWNRI
;
A
#
# COMPACT_ATOMS: atom_id res chain seq x y z
N TYR A 1 -10.59 -5.58 12.23
CA TYR A 1 -9.21 -5.70 11.75
C TYR A 1 -8.94 -7.16 11.38
N PRO A 2 -8.30 -7.43 10.21
CA PRO A 2 -7.83 -8.76 9.84
C PRO A 2 -6.77 -9.31 10.79
N GLU A 3 -6.57 -10.63 10.78
CA GLU A 3 -5.45 -11.27 11.45
C GLU A 3 -4.14 -10.98 10.70
N PHE A 4 -3.04 -10.86 11.44
CA PHE A 4 -1.72 -10.64 10.87
C PHE A 4 -1.17 -11.89 10.18
N LEU A 5 -0.24 -11.69 9.23
CA LEU A 5 0.46 -12.76 8.55
C LEU A 5 1.23 -13.63 9.57
N PRO A 6 0.89 -14.90 9.74
CA PRO A 6 1.60 -15.75 10.68
C PRO A 6 3.01 -16.11 10.19
N GLU A 7 3.84 -16.62 11.08
CA GLU A 7 5.10 -17.26 10.70
C GLU A 7 4.82 -18.42 9.74
N ASN A 8 5.57 -18.51 8.64
CA ASN A 8 5.35 -19.49 7.56
C ASN A 8 3.93 -19.41 6.92
N GLY A 9 3.23 -18.31 7.10
CA GLY A 9 1.93 -18.06 6.49
C GLY A 9 2.00 -17.98 4.96
N THR A 10 0.85 -17.99 4.33
CA THR A 10 0.71 -17.94 2.87
C THR A 10 0.35 -16.54 2.42
N ILE A 11 1.14 -15.97 1.53
CA ILE A 11 0.86 -14.70 0.86
C ILE A 11 0.20 -14.98 -0.47
N GLY A 12 -1.03 -14.49 -0.65
CA GLY A 12 -1.72 -14.48 -1.92
C GLY A 12 -1.34 -13.24 -2.74
N PHE A 13 -1.09 -13.43 -4.02
CA PHE A 13 -0.89 -12.34 -4.98
C PHE A 13 -2.03 -12.32 -5.98
N VAL A 14 -2.54 -11.13 -6.25
CA VAL A 14 -3.62 -10.88 -7.21
C VAL A 14 -3.28 -9.69 -8.10
N ALA A 15 -3.84 -9.66 -9.29
CA ALA A 15 -3.60 -8.56 -10.23
C ALA A 15 -4.91 -7.92 -10.70
N PRO A 16 -5.65 -7.25 -9.81
CA PRO A 16 -6.92 -6.61 -10.17
C PRO A 16 -6.74 -5.34 -11.01
N SER A 17 -5.52 -4.79 -11.01
CA SER A 17 -5.05 -3.72 -11.87
C SER A 17 -3.98 -4.27 -12.81
N PHE A 18 -2.77 -3.71 -12.94
CA PHE A 18 -1.75 -4.33 -13.77
C PHE A 18 -1.15 -5.59 -13.17
N GLY A 19 -0.90 -6.60 -14.06
CA GLY A 19 -0.06 -7.75 -13.78
C GLY A 19 1.42 -7.43 -14.05
N CYS A 20 2.30 -8.32 -13.56
CA CYS A 20 3.75 -8.19 -13.73
C CYS A 20 4.24 -8.93 -14.98
N SER A 21 3.65 -8.62 -16.16
CA SER A 21 3.96 -9.29 -17.42
C SER A 21 5.13 -8.69 -18.20
N ILE A 22 5.47 -7.43 -17.93
CA ILE A 22 6.51 -6.67 -18.63
C ILE A 22 7.63 -6.25 -17.68
N GLU A 23 8.84 -6.03 -18.24
CA GLU A 23 9.94 -5.44 -17.47
C GLU A 23 9.70 -3.94 -17.16
N PRO A 24 10.23 -3.46 -16.06
CA PRO A 24 11.04 -4.13 -15.03
C PRO A 24 10.22 -4.95 -14.00
N TYR A 25 8.90 -4.93 -14.10
CA TYR A 25 8.00 -5.49 -13.07
C TYR A 25 8.03 -7.02 -13.04
N HIS A 26 8.25 -7.67 -14.20
CA HIS A 26 8.33 -9.13 -14.28
C HIS A 26 9.49 -9.67 -13.44
N THR A 27 10.71 -9.20 -13.70
CA THR A 27 11.91 -9.62 -12.95
C THR A 27 11.82 -9.20 -11.49
N ALA A 28 11.31 -8.00 -11.19
CA ALA A 28 11.12 -7.55 -9.83
C ALA A 28 10.14 -8.45 -9.06
N PHE A 29 9.02 -8.84 -9.66
CA PHE A 29 8.04 -9.71 -9.00
C PHE A 29 8.58 -11.14 -8.80
N LEU A 30 9.35 -11.68 -9.74
CA LEU A 30 10.05 -12.96 -9.54
C LEU A 30 11.02 -12.89 -8.36
N ASN A 31 11.74 -11.78 -8.20
CA ASN A 31 12.63 -11.60 -7.06
C ASN A 31 11.88 -11.42 -5.74
N ALA A 32 10.75 -10.70 -5.75
CA ALA A 32 9.87 -10.58 -4.57
C ALA A 32 9.41 -11.95 -4.07
N GLN A 33 9.00 -12.84 -4.98
CA GLN A 33 8.61 -14.22 -4.63
C GLN A 33 9.76 -14.99 -3.98
N LYS A 34 10.99 -14.88 -4.51
CA LYS A 34 12.18 -15.50 -3.90
C LYS A 34 12.43 -14.97 -2.49
N LYS A 35 12.28 -13.64 -2.29
CA LYS A 35 12.49 -13.02 -0.98
C LYS A 35 11.46 -13.50 0.04
N PHE A 36 10.17 -13.46 -0.29
CA PHE A 36 9.12 -13.95 0.62
C PHE A 36 9.27 -15.45 0.93
N THR A 37 9.64 -16.26 -0.07
CA THR A 37 9.95 -17.68 0.16
C THR A 37 11.18 -17.84 1.06
N GLY A 38 12.22 -17.01 0.86
CA GLY A 38 13.41 -16.98 1.73
C GLY A 38 13.11 -16.56 3.18
N LEU A 39 12.05 -15.78 3.40
CA LEU A 39 11.54 -15.41 4.72
C LEU A 39 10.61 -16.51 5.32
N GLY A 40 10.44 -17.63 4.64
CA GLY A 40 9.67 -18.78 5.12
C GLY A 40 8.21 -18.81 4.70
N HIS A 41 7.73 -17.85 3.89
CA HIS A 41 6.35 -17.80 3.47
C HIS A 41 6.04 -18.71 2.28
N ARG A 42 4.84 -19.27 2.27
CA ARG A 42 4.26 -19.91 1.09
C ARG A 42 3.60 -18.84 0.23
N LEU A 43 3.53 -19.11 -1.07
CA LEU A 43 2.96 -18.17 -2.03
C LEU A 43 1.81 -18.83 -2.78
N GLU A 44 0.73 -18.07 -2.99
CA GLU A 44 -0.39 -18.42 -3.84
C GLU A 44 -0.55 -17.33 -4.90
N LEU A 45 -0.30 -17.67 -6.16
CA LEU A 45 -0.36 -16.71 -7.27
C LEU A 45 -1.70 -16.82 -7.98
N GLY A 46 -2.39 -15.68 -8.11
CA GLY A 46 -3.55 -15.55 -8.95
C GLY A 46 -3.24 -15.73 -10.44
N PRO A 47 -4.19 -16.19 -11.23
CA PRO A 47 -3.99 -16.46 -12.65
C PRO A 47 -3.62 -15.22 -13.47
N ASN A 48 -3.96 -14.03 -12.98
CA ASN A 48 -3.71 -12.78 -13.68
C ASN A 48 -2.38 -12.11 -13.32
N CYS A 49 -1.59 -12.67 -12.37
CA CYS A 49 -0.35 -12.05 -11.89
C CYS A 49 0.65 -11.70 -13.01
N TYR A 50 0.64 -12.45 -14.12
CA TYR A 50 1.47 -12.24 -15.30
C TYR A 50 0.65 -11.97 -16.56
N ALA A 51 -0.64 -11.65 -16.42
CA ALA A 51 -1.49 -11.35 -17.56
C ALA A 51 -1.35 -9.89 -18.03
N SER A 52 -1.56 -9.65 -19.32
CA SER A 52 -1.59 -8.34 -19.98
C SER A 52 -2.62 -8.27 -21.10
N GLU A 53 -3.73 -8.97 -20.92
CA GLU A 53 -4.80 -9.07 -21.92
C GLU A 53 -5.77 -7.88 -21.88
N GLY A 54 -5.88 -7.22 -20.72
CA GLY A 54 -6.81 -6.12 -20.49
C GLY A 54 -6.24 -4.77 -20.89
N ILE A 55 -7.13 -3.81 -21.14
CA ILE A 55 -6.77 -2.40 -21.33
C ILE A 55 -6.75 -1.73 -19.95
N GLY A 56 -5.57 -1.32 -19.48
CA GLY A 56 -5.41 -0.65 -18.18
C GLY A 56 -5.63 -1.54 -16.95
N ILE A 57 -5.87 -2.83 -17.15
CA ILE A 57 -5.95 -3.89 -16.14
C ILE A 57 -5.27 -5.15 -16.68
N SER A 58 -4.99 -6.13 -15.80
CA SER A 58 -4.23 -7.34 -16.16
C SER A 58 -4.96 -8.24 -17.17
N ASN A 59 -6.27 -8.37 -16.99
CA ASN A 59 -7.12 -9.23 -17.82
C ASN A 59 -8.47 -8.53 -18.06
N THR A 60 -9.49 -9.25 -18.55
CA THR A 60 -10.84 -8.70 -18.65
C THR A 60 -11.40 -8.31 -17.29
N PRO A 61 -12.35 -7.35 -17.22
CA PRO A 61 -12.98 -6.98 -15.94
C PRO A 61 -13.56 -8.17 -15.19
N GLU A 62 -14.18 -9.12 -15.91
CA GLU A 62 -14.73 -10.35 -15.35
C GLU A 62 -13.65 -11.24 -14.73
N ALA A 63 -12.54 -11.45 -15.40
CA ALA A 63 -11.43 -12.26 -14.92
C ALA A 63 -10.74 -11.63 -13.72
N CYS A 64 -10.52 -10.32 -13.73
CA CYS A 64 -9.93 -9.58 -12.61
C CYS A 64 -10.84 -9.55 -11.38
N GLY A 65 -12.14 -9.31 -11.56
CA GLY A 65 -13.12 -9.32 -10.47
C GLY A 65 -13.32 -10.70 -9.85
N ALA A 66 -13.34 -11.75 -10.70
CA ALA A 66 -13.41 -13.14 -10.24
C ALA A 66 -12.16 -13.53 -9.43
N GLU A 67 -10.94 -13.24 -9.94
CA GLU A 67 -9.69 -13.48 -9.21
C GLU A 67 -9.71 -12.80 -7.85
N LEU A 68 -10.03 -11.50 -7.80
CA LEU A 68 -10.02 -10.74 -6.57
C LEU A 68 -11.00 -11.32 -5.54
N THR A 69 -12.22 -11.64 -5.97
CA THR A 69 -13.24 -12.27 -5.12
C THR A 69 -12.79 -13.63 -4.59
N GLU A 70 -12.35 -14.53 -5.49
CA GLU A 70 -11.98 -15.90 -5.11
C GLU A 70 -10.78 -15.91 -4.18
N TYR A 71 -9.75 -15.11 -4.46
CA TYR A 71 -8.53 -15.07 -3.64
C TYR A 71 -8.78 -14.38 -2.29
N TYR A 72 -9.63 -13.36 -2.25
CA TYR A 72 -9.99 -12.74 -0.98
C TYR A 72 -10.80 -13.70 -0.09
N CYS A 73 -11.70 -14.47 -0.67
CA CYS A 73 -12.54 -15.42 0.05
C CYS A 73 -11.90 -16.82 0.26
N SER A 74 -10.71 -17.06 -0.31
CA SER A 74 -9.98 -18.33 -0.16
C SER A 74 -9.44 -18.50 1.27
N ASP A 75 -9.42 -19.71 1.78
CA ASP A 75 -8.76 -20.10 3.04
C ASP A 75 -7.30 -20.57 2.85
N LYS A 76 -6.81 -20.56 1.60
CA LYS A 76 -5.46 -21.01 1.24
C LYS A 76 -4.37 -19.96 1.45
N ASN A 77 -4.77 -18.70 1.58
CA ASN A 77 -3.87 -17.58 1.84
C ASN A 77 -4.31 -16.79 3.07
N ASP A 78 -3.35 -16.20 3.77
CA ASP A 78 -3.57 -15.44 5.01
C ASP A 78 -3.76 -13.95 4.73
N ILE A 79 -3.07 -13.42 3.72
CA ILE A 79 -3.14 -12.02 3.28
C ILE A 79 -3.10 -11.95 1.76
N LEU A 80 -3.50 -10.80 1.20
CA LEU A 80 -3.36 -10.50 -0.23
C LEU A 80 -2.49 -9.27 -0.47
N ILE A 81 -1.61 -9.38 -1.47
CA ILE A 81 -0.85 -8.23 -1.99
C ILE A 81 -1.14 -8.11 -3.49
N SER A 82 -1.53 -6.91 -3.93
CA SER A 82 -1.67 -6.63 -5.36
C SER A 82 -0.33 -6.63 -6.08
N CYS A 83 -0.25 -7.22 -7.26
CA CYS A 83 0.94 -7.27 -8.10
C CYS A 83 1.45 -5.89 -8.46
N GLY A 84 0.56 -5.00 -8.93
CA GLY A 84 0.88 -3.65 -9.35
C GLY A 84 -0.28 -2.68 -9.14
N GLY A 85 0.02 -1.41 -9.34
CA GLY A 85 -0.99 -0.38 -9.60
C GLY A 85 -1.40 -0.41 -11.07
N GLY A 86 -2.13 0.61 -11.51
CA GLY A 86 -2.59 0.76 -12.88
C GLY A 86 -3.47 2.00 -12.99
N GLU A 87 -4.44 1.96 -13.91
CA GLU A 87 -5.25 3.15 -14.19
C GLU A 87 -6.76 2.87 -14.25
N LEU A 88 -7.18 1.63 -14.53
CA LEU A 88 -8.57 1.30 -14.81
C LEU A 88 -9.15 0.18 -13.93
N MET A 89 -8.63 -0.01 -12.72
CA MET A 89 -9.23 -0.95 -11.77
C MET A 89 -10.69 -0.64 -11.46
N CYS A 90 -11.14 0.59 -11.66
CA CYS A 90 -12.56 0.95 -11.52
C CYS A 90 -13.47 0.11 -12.44
N GLU A 91 -12.97 -0.38 -13.58
CA GLU A 91 -13.73 -1.21 -14.54
C GLU A 91 -14.11 -2.59 -13.98
N ILE A 92 -13.43 -3.07 -12.95
CA ILE A 92 -13.70 -4.40 -12.37
C ILE A 92 -14.69 -4.35 -11.20
N LEU A 93 -15.03 -3.17 -10.68
CA LEU A 93 -15.71 -3.06 -9.37
C LEU A 93 -17.11 -3.69 -9.35
N ASP A 94 -17.83 -3.65 -10.47
CA ASP A 94 -19.13 -4.30 -10.62
C ASP A 94 -19.03 -5.83 -10.81
N LYS A 95 -17.82 -6.37 -10.98
CA LYS A 95 -17.52 -7.80 -11.11
C LYS A 95 -16.97 -8.41 -9.82
N VAL A 96 -16.67 -7.57 -8.81
CA VAL A 96 -16.22 -8.02 -7.49
C VAL A 96 -17.45 -8.28 -6.61
N ASP A 97 -17.54 -9.47 -6.02
CA ASP A 97 -18.61 -9.83 -5.10
C ASP A 97 -18.31 -9.31 -3.68
N PHE A 98 -18.57 -8.02 -3.46
CA PHE A 98 -18.37 -7.39 -2.16
C PHE A 98 -19.30 -7.95 -1.07
N ASP A 99 -20.47 -8.50 -1.42
CA ASP A 99 -21.36 -9.13 -0.46
C ASP A 99 -20.76 -10.43 0.08
N ARG A 100 -20.13 -11.21 -0.77
CA ARG A 100 -19.38 -12.41 -0.37
C ARG A 100 -18.14 -12.04 0.45
N ILE A 101 -17.37 -11.03 0.02
CA ILE A 101 -16.20 -10.53 0.75
C ILE A 101 -16.58 -10.08 2.15
N ARG A 102 -17.67 -9.33 2.33
CA ARG A 102 -18.13 -8.78 3.60
C ARG A 102 -18.44 -9.85 4.65
N VAL A 103 -18.90 -11.03 4.25
CA VAL A 103 -19.25 -12.12 5.16
C VAL A 103 -18.12 -13.15 5.34
N THR A 104 -17.05 -13.02 4.60
CA THR A 104 -15.86 -13.87 4.70
C THR A 104 -14.96 -13.41 5.84
N LYS A 105 -14.11 -14.31 6.36
CA LYS A 105 -13.07 -13.95 7.34
C LYS A 105 -12.20 -12.81 6.78
N PRO A 106 -12.08 -11.66 7.50
CA PRO A 106 -11.33 -10.52 7.00
C PRO A 106 -9.87 -10.86 6.74
N LYS A 107 -9.32 -10.31 5.66
CA LYS A 107 -7.91 -10.41 5.28
C LYS A 107 -7.30 -9.05 5.07
N TRP A 108 -6.01 -8.92 5.40
CA TRP A 108 -5.24 -7.78 4.91
C TRP A 108 -5.12 -7.83 3.39
N TYR A 109 -5.55 -6.76 2.76
CA TYR A 109 -5.26 -6.47 1.36
C TYR A 109 -4.31 -5.29 1.32
N MET A 110 -3.21 -5.41 0.57
CA MET A 110 -2.22 -4.35 0.42
C MET A 110 -1.97 -4.03 -1.05
N GLY A 111 -1.96 -2.74 -1.36
CA GLY A 111 -1.62 -2.16 -2.65
C GLY A 111 -1.77 -0.65 -2.61
N PHE A 112 -1.21 0.05 -3.58
CA PHE A 112 -1.28 1.51 -3.68
C PHE A 112 -1.76 1.97 -5.06
N SER A 113 -1.88 3.29 -5.27
CA SER A 113 -2.31 3.90 -6.54
C SER A 113 -3.71 3.46 -6.93
N ASP A 114 -3.89 2.79 -8.06
CA ASP A 114 -5.18 2.28 -8.55
C ASP A 114 -5.88 1.33 -7.56
N ASN A 115 -5.11 0.64 -6.72
CA ASN A 115 -5.62 -0.20 -5.62
C ASN A 115 -6.39 0.58 -4.55
N THR A 116 -6.41 1.92 -4.60
CA THR A 116 -7.31 2.76 -3.78
C THR A 116 -8.76 2.31 -3.94
N ASN A 117 -9.15 1.87 -5.14
CA ASN A 117 -10.49 1.34 -5.39
C ASN A 117 -10.85 0.22 -4.40
N MET A 118 -9.96 -0.77 -4.23
CA MET A 118 -10.21 -1.88 -3.31
C MET A 118 -10.05 -1.49 -1.85
N THR A 119 -8.99 -0.75 -1.49
CA THR A 119 -8.76 -0.36 -0.11
C THR A 119 -9.87 0.53 0.45
N PHE A 120 -10.42 1.42 -0.38
CA PHE A 120 -11.54 2.26 -0.01
C PHE A 120 -12.84 1.45 0.16
N LEU A 121 -13.13 0.53 -0.76
CA LEU A 121 -14.37 -0.26 -0.71
C LEU A 121 -14.34 -1.34 0.37
N LEU A 122 -13.19 -1.90 0.71
CA LEU A 122 -13.06 -2.77 1.89
C LEU A 122 -13.47 -2.04 3.17
N ALA A 123 -13.03 -0.79 3.32
CA ALA A 123 -13.38 0.00 4.49
C ALA A 123 -14.86 0.42 4.50
N THR A 124 -15.41 0.83 3.35
CA THR A 124 -16.74 1.45 3.27
C THR A 124 -17.89 0.47 3.06
N LEU A 125 -17.66 -0.63 2.34
CA LEU A 125 -18.67 -1.66 2.09
C LEU A 125 -18.55 -2.88 2.99
N CYS A 126 -17.32 -3.25 3.37
CA CYS A 126 -17.04 -4.49 4.08
C CYS A 126 -16.65 -4.27 5.55
N ASP A 127 -16.58 -3.02 6.03
CA ASP A 127 -16.13 -2.66 7.39
C ASP A 127 -14.80 -3.35 7.77
N THR A 128 -13.89 -3.44 6.79
CA THR A 128 -12.63 -4.16 6.92
C THR A 128 -11.44 -3.25 6.65
N ALA A 129 -10.46 -3.25 7.56
CA ALA A 129 -9.23 -2.51 7.39
C ALA A 129 -8.36 -3.10 6.27
N SER A 130 -7.69 -2.23 5.53
CA SER A 130 -6.74 -2.58 4.47
C SER A 130 -5.49 -1.71 4.57
N ILE A 131 -4.46 -2.02 3.79
CA ILE A 131 -3.19 -1.29 3.82
C ILE A 131 -2.97 -0.61 2.47
N TYR A 132 -2.98 0.72 2.45
CA TYR A 132 -2.47 1.48 1.33
C TYR A 132 -0.94 1.49 1.40
N GLY A 133 -0.31 0.55 0.69
CA GLY A 133 1.11 0.26 0.82
C GLY A 133 1.70 -0.40 -0.43
N PRO A 134 2.98 -0.80 -0.39
CA PRO A 134 3.68 -1.31 -1.57
C PRO A 134 2.97 -2.47 -2.26
N CYS A 135 2.94 -2.43 -3.61
CA CYS A 135 2.57 -3.59 -4.42
C CYS A 135 3.70 -4.63 -4.45
N ALA A 136 3.37 -5.86 -4.85
CA ALA A 136 4.29 -7.01 -4.80
C ALA A 136 5.61 -6.79 -5.54
N ALA A 137 5.58 -6.17 -6.74
CA ALA A 137 6.78 -5.92 -7.52
C ALA A 137 7.80 -4.98 -6.81
N ALA A 138 7.34 -4.12 -5.89
CA ALA A 138 8.24 -3.27 -5.11
C ALA A 138 9.15 -4.09 -4.18
N PHE A 139 8.66 -5.20 -3.64
CA PHE A 139 9.44 -6.11 -2.79
C PHE A 139 10.53 -6.89 -3.54
N GLY A 140 10.61 -6.70 -4.86
CA GLY A 140 11.71 -7.25 -5.66
C GLY A 140 13.00 -6.46 -5.61
N MET A 141 13.01 -5.24 -5.08
CA MET A 141 14.24 -4.41 -5.04
C MET A 141 15.34 -5.02 -4.16
N GLU A 142 16.59 -4.69 -4.50
CA GLU A 142 17.78 -5.15 -3.80
C GLU A 142 18.73 -3.99 -3.45
N PRO A 143 19.02 -3.73 -2.16
CA PRO A 143 18.35 -4.29 -0.97
C PRO A 143 16.94 -3.68 -0.78
N TRP A 144 16.11 -4.30 0.08
CA TRP A 144 14.87 -3.64 0.50
C TRP A 144 15.18 -2.33 1.20
N HIS A 145 14.49 -1.28 0.74
CA HIS A 145 14.42 -0.03 1.47
C HIS A 145 13.68 -0.21 2.80
N GLU A 146 13.96 0.62 3.80
CA GLU A 146 13.32 0.55 5.13
C GLU A 146 11.79 0.54 5.06
N SER A 147 11.19 1.26 4.10
CA SER A 147 9.73 1.30 3.90
C SER A 147 9.11 -0.06 3.53
N LEU A 148 9.87 -0.93 2.87
CA LEU A 148 9.40 -2.29 2.56
C LEU A 148 9.50 -3.21 3.77
N TRP A 149 10.56 -3.06 4.58
CA TRP A 149 10.65 -3.73 5.87
C TRP A 149 9.52 -3.30 6.80
N ASP A 150 9.22 -2.01 6.84
CA ASP A 150 8.13 -1.47 7.65
C ASP A 150 6.76 -2.02 7.22
N ALA A 151 6.49 -2.06 5.91
CA ALA A 151 5.27 -2.66 5.39
C ALA A 151 5.16 -4.16 5.72
N TYR A 152 6.28 -4.90 5.62
CA TYR A 152 6.33 -6.31 5.98
C TYR A 152 6.11 -6.53 7.49
N HIS A 153 6.77 -5.77 8.34
CA HIS A 153 6.59 -5.84 9.80
C HIS A 153 5.18 -5.44 10.24
N LEU A 154 4.54 -4.50 9.53
CA LEU A 154 3.13 -4.15 9.76
C LEU A 154 2.21 -5.35 9.42
N LEU A 155 2.41 -6.00 8.27
CA LEU A 155 1.66 -7.20 7.89
C LEU A 155 1.83 -8.34 8.90
N ARG A 156 2.99 -8.44 9.53
CA ARG A 156 3.34 -9.42 10.58
C ARG A 156 2.79 -9.03 11.97
N GLY A 157 2.26 -7.81 12.14
CA GLY A 157 1.85 -7.29 13.44
C GLY A 157 3.03 -6.97 14.39
N GLU A 158 4.24 -6.92 13.88
CA GLU A 158 5.46 -6.59 14.62
C GLU A 158 5.66 -5.08 14.78
N LYS A 159 4.98 -4.29 13.92
CA LYS A 159 4.83 -2.83 14.04
C LYS A 159 3.35 -2.45 14.02
N SER A 160 2.97 -1.45 14.80
CA SER A 160 1.62 -0.87 14.83
C SER A 160 1.57 0.56 14.28
N SER A 161 2.73 1.15 14.00
CA SER A 161 2.87 2.49 13.45
C SER A 161 4.12 2.59 12.57
N ILE A 162 4.06 3.46 11.59
CA ILE A 162 5.17 3.78 10.69
C ILE A 162 5.39 5.29 10.74
N GLU A 163 6.64 5.69 10.98
CA GLU A 163 7.03 7.10 10.90
C GLU A 163 7.28 7.51 9.45
N GLY A 164 7.12 8.80 9.17
CA GLY A 164 7.40 9.34 7.84
C GLY A 164 8.91 9.36 7.57
N TYR A 165 9.31 8.98 6.36
CA TYR A 165 10.72 8.99 5.93
C TYR A 165 11.18 10.43 5.64
N ALA A 166 12.41 10.76 6.04
CA ALA A 166 12.99 12.09 5.84
C ALA A 166 13.32 12.39 4.36
N LEU A 167 13.70 11.36 3.64
CA LEU A 167 14.09 11.45 2.23
C LEU A 167 13.00 10.92 1.30
N TRP A 168 13.05 11.35 0.04
CA TRP A 168 12.19 10.83 -1.02
C TRP A 168 12.96 10.71 -2.33
N GLU A 169 12.44 9.88 -3.22
CA GLU A 169 12.97 9.67 -4.57
C GLU A 169 12.39 10.70 -5.53
N LYS A 170 13.24 11.58 -6.06
CA LYS A 170 12.85 12.52 -7.12
C LYS A 170 12.90 11.86 -8.49
N GLU A 171 13.87 11.00 -8.70
CA GLU A 171 14.11 10.31 -9.96
C GLU A 171 14.50 8.86 -9.69
N GLY A 172 13.65 7.93 -10.12
CA GLY A 172 13.89 6.50 -10.01
C GLY A 172 14.98 6.04 -10.96
N LYS A 173 15.74 5.04 -10.54
CA LYS A 173 16.77 4.39 -11.37
C LYS A 173 16.36 3.01 -11.85
N LYS A 174 15.19 2.54 -11.42
CA LYS A 174 14.64 1.27 -11.84
C LYS A 174 14.17 1.35 -13.29
N ASP A 175 14.73 0.50 -14.13
CA ASP A 175 14.39 0.36 -15.55
C ASP A 175 14.48 -1.11 -15.98
N GLU A 176 14.35 -1.38 -17.28
CA GLU A 176 14.42 -2.73 -17.84
C GLU A 176 15.79 -3.40 -17.67
N GLU A 177 16.88 -2.60 -17.66
CA GLU A 177 18.25 -3.09 -17.47
C GLU A 177 18.59 -3.28 -15.98
N HIS A 178 17.94 -2.49 -15.12
CA HIS A 178 18.13 -2.48 -13.66
C HIS A 178 16.81 -2.73 -12.90
N PRO A 179 16.15 -3.90 -13.11
CA PRO A 179 14.80 -4.16 -12.58
C PRO A 179 14.74 -4.27 -11.07
N LEU A 180 15.86 -4.49 -10.39
CA LEU A 180 15.94 -4.66 -8.93
C LEU A 180 16.48 -3.44 -8.21
N GLU A 181 16.75 -2.34 -8.94
CA GLU A 181 17.34 -1.13 -8.37
C GLU A 181 16.48 -0.61 -7.20
N PRO A 182 17.10 -0.28 -6.04
CA PRO A 182 16.40 0.28 -4.90
C PRO A 182 15.99 1.73 -5.14
N TYR A 183 15.14 2.26 -4.26
CA TYR A 183 14.75 3.68 -4.31
C TYR A 183 15.97 4.59 -4.23
N ASN A 184 16.06 5.53 -5.17
CA ASN A 184 17.10 6.57 -5.23
C ASN A 184 16.71 7.76 -4.35
N VAL A 185 16.64 7.55 -3.03
CA VAL A 185 16.20 8.55 -2.04
C VAL A 185 17.29 9.59 -1.78
N THR A 186 17.28 10.67 -2.54
CA THR A 186 18.33 11.72 -2.51
C THR A 186 17.83 13.07 -2.01
N GLU A 187 16.51 13.29 -1.99
CA GLU A 187 15.93 14.60 -1.71
C GLU A 187 15.29 14.64 -0.32
N GLU A 188 15.52 15.73 0.40
CA GLU A 188 14.83 15.98 1.67
C GLU A 188 13.36 16.38 1.43
N LYS A 189 12.45 15.87 2.24
CA LYS A 189 11.03 16.29 2.24
C LYS A 189 10.91 17.72 2.73
N LYS A 190 10.25 18.55 1.93
CA LYS A 190 9.87 19.92 2.29
C LYS A 190 8.36 20.04 2.23
N LEU A 191 7.72 20.17 3.38
CA LEU A 191 6.28 20.41 3.45
C LEU A 191 6.01 21.92 3.27
N MET A 192 5.20 22.23 2.25
CA MET A 192 4.75 23.58 2.00
C MET A 192 3.23 23.65 2.08
N VAL A 193 2.71 24.66 2.78
CA VAL A 193 1.27 24.95 2.76
C VAL A 193 0.97 25.87 1.60
N CYS A 194 0.20 25.40 0.63
CA CYS A 194 -0.32 26.22 -0.46
C CYS A 194 -1.73 26.69 -0.12
N LEU A 195 -1.89 27.98 0.12
CA LEU A 195 -3.20 28.58 0.35
C LEU A 195 -3.64 29.38 -0.89
N PRO A 196 -4.97 29.46 -1.16
CA PRO A 196 -5.50 30.36 -2.18
C PRO A 196 -5.03 31.80 -1.95
N GLU A 197 -4.80 32.57 -3.01
CA GLU A 197 -4.25 33.93 -2.91
C GLU A 197 -5.04 34.85 -1.97
N LYS A 198 -6.36 34.70 -1.91
CA LYS A 198 -7.23 35.48 -1.01
C LYS A 198 -6.96 35.21 0.48
N GLN A 199 -6.32 34.10 0.82
CA GLN A 199 -5.96 33.72 2.21
C GLN A 199 -4.52 34.06 2.56
N LYS A 200 -3.64 34.27 1.55
CA LYS A 200 -2.22 34.60 1.77
C LYS A 200 -1.99 35.87 2.56
N ASN A 201 -2.89 36.86 2.41
CA ASN A 201 -2.76 38.17 3.05
C ASN A 201 -3.14 38.20 4.54
N ASN A 202 -3.78 37.14 5.07
CA ASN A 202 -4.28 37.08 6.44
C ASN A 202 -3.66 35.99 7.31
N VAL A 203 -2.70 35.22 6.79
CA VAL A 203 -2.11 34.08 7.51
C VAL A 203 -0.63 34.34 7.74
N GLN A 204 -0.25 34.51 9.00
CA GLN A 204 1.15 34.35 9.41
C GLN A 204 1.50 32.85 9.24
N TYR A 205 2.40 32.54 8.30
CA TYR A 205 2.90 31.20 8.14
C TYR A 205 3.68 30.79 9.38
N LYS A 206 3.12 29.87 10.18
CA LYS A 206 3.92 29.07 11.09
C LYS A 206 4.35 27.82 10.35
N PRO A 207 5.62 27.40 10.45
CA PRO A 207 6.06 26.12 9.91
C PRO A 207 5.16 25.00 10.44
N LEU A 208 4.70 24.10 9.59
CA LEU A 208 3.96 22.89 10.00
C LEU A 208 4.83 21.94 10.84
N VAL A 209 6.14 22.06 10.68
CA VAL A 209 7.15 21.36 11.51
C VAL A 209 7.81 22.41 12.35
N GLN A 210 7.54 22.39 13.66
CA GLN A 210 8.31 23.15 14.63
C GLN A 210 9.70 22.53 14.76
N PRO A 211 10.77 23.32 14.95
CA PRO A 211 12.08 22.79 15.31
C PRO A 211 11.95 21.84 16.51
N ALA A 212 12.76 20.80 16.56
CA ALA A 212 12.70 19.78 17.61
C ALA A 212 12.78 20.34 19.05
N GLU A 213 13.27 21.55 19.22
CA GLU A 213 13.39 22.27 20.50
C GLU A 213 12.02 22.75 21.07
N GLU A 214 10.95 22.77 20.24
CA GLU A 214 9.61 23.19 20.69
C GLU A 214 8.62 22.02 20.85
N LEU A 215 9.07 20.78 20.69
CA LEU A 215 8.25 19.59 20.93
C LEU A 215 8.15 19.36 22.44
N GLN A 216 7.01 19.69 23.04
CA GLN A 216 6.71 19.25 24.40
C GLN A 216 6.41 17.75 24.39
N GLU A 217 7.23 16.98 25.10
CA GLU A 217 6.91 15.58 25.41
C GLU A 217 5.59 15.52 26.18
N ASP A 218 4.66 14.70 25.71
CA ASP A 218 3.52 14.35 26.56
C ASP A 218 4.00 13.45 27.72
N HIS A 219 3.21 13.38 28.78
CA HIS A 219 3.55 12.63 29.98
C HIS A 219 3.72 11.11 29.76
N ALA A 220 3.64 10.63 28.54
CA ALA A 220 3.81 9.22 28.14
C ALA A 220 5.08 8.97 27.32
N GLY A 221 5.94 9.99 27.08
CA GLY A 221 7.19 9.85 26.33
C GLY A 221 7.00 9.52 24.84
N LYS A 222 5.84 9.84 24.27
CA LYS A 222 5.54 9.63 22.85
C LYS A 222 5.49 10.97 22.13
N THR A 223 6.27 11.10 21.06
CA THR A 223 6.21 12.26 20.17
C THR A 223 4.89 12.24 19.40
N ALA A 224 3.96 13.11 19.79
CA ALA A 224 2.67 13.24 19.10
C ALA A 224 2.70 14.43 18.16
N TRP A 225 2.34 14.23 16.90
CA TRP A 225 2.14 15.31 15.94
C TRP A 225 0.83 16.03 16.22
N ARG A 226 0.88 17.30 16.64
CA ARG A 226 -0.30 18.15 16.74
C ARG A 226 -0.40 19.07 15.53
N LEU A 227 -1.46 18.90 14.75
CA LEU A 227 -1.90 19.90 13.78
C LEU A 227 -2.58 21.04 14.57
N HIS A 228 -1.89 22.14 14.78
CA HIS A 228 -2.49 23.38 15.32
C HIS A 228 -3.15 24.17 14.19
N GLY A 229 -4.46 24.31 14.22
CA GLY A 229 -5.13 25.26 13.34
C GLY A 229 -6.55 24.95 12.90
N LEU A 230 -7.17 23.89 13.36
CA LEU A 230 -8.61 23.70 13.19
C LEU A 230 -9.24 23.51 14.57
N SER A 231 -10.15 24.42 14.92
CA SER A 231 -10.85 24.50 16.18
C SER A 231 -11.41 23.13 16.62
N GLY A 232 -10.81 22.53 17.66
CA GLY A 232 -11.50 21.92 18.74
C GLY A 232 -12.16 20.57 18.57
N GLN A 233 -11.72 19.67 17.67
CA GLN A 233 -12.05 18.22 17.78
C GLN A 233 -10.98 17.39 17.05
N PRO A 234 -10.48 16.30 17.62
CA PRO A 234 -9.56 15.41 16.90
C PRO A 234 -10.29 14.74 15.74
N ALA A 235 -9.67 14.76 14.57
CA ALA A 235 -10.23 14.24 13.30
C ALA A 235 -10.52 12.72 13.29
N TRP A 236 -10.34 12.03 14.39
CA TRP A 236 -10.50 10.58 14.53
C TRP A 236 -11.92 10.11 14.86
N ASN A 237 -12.85 11.04 15.15
CA ASN A 237 -14.22 10.70 15.53
C ASN A 237 -15.26 10.95 14.43
N ARG A 238 -14.85 11.09 13.18
CA ARG A 238 -15.78 11.19 12.05
C ARG A 238 -15.22 10.47 10.82
N ILE A 239 -15.21 9.20 10.84
CA ILE A 239 -15.52 8.33 9.69
C ILE A 239 -16.19 7.09 10.27
#